data_c9553dcc2960dc5245ec910870fd2af8
#
_entry.id   c9553dcc2960dc5245ec910870fd2af8
#
_cell.length_a   1.000
_cell.length_b   1.000
_cell.length_c   1.000
_cell.angle_alpha   90.00
_cell.angle_beta   90.00
_cell.angle_gamma   90.00
#
_symmetry.space_group_name_H-M   'P 1'
#
loop_
_entity.id
_entity.type
_entity.pdbx_description
1 polymer ?
#
loop_
_entity_poly.entity_id
_entity_poly.type
_entity_poly.pdbx_seq_one_letter_code
_entity_poly.pdbx_strand_id
1 'polypeptide(L)'
;MKETAIENAKITHTDLSMADHGVLTFTLTLEGAGWGTNYGGYVIGKGFLGAKTFEGSAKGTEAIMRIMDTVGVERWNDLKGKYVRVYTGGWGETITKIGNIISDKWFDIKEFFSEGST
;
A
#
# COMPACT_ATOMS: atom_id res chain seq x y z
N MET A 1 -17.48 -17.26 -13.44
CA MET A 1 -16.51 -17.59 -12.42
C MET A 1 -15.27 -16.70 -12.53
N LYS A 2 -14.87 -16.13 -11.43
CA LYS A 2 -13.69 -15.28 -11.44
C LYS A 2 -12.42 -16.12 -11.33
N GLU A 3 -11.46 -15.76 -12.12
CA GLU A 3 -10.15 -16.39 -12.02
C GLU A 3 -9.17 -15.40 -11.44
N THR A 4 -8.41 -15.84 -10.45
CA THR A 4 -7.34 -15.05 -9.91
C THR A 4 -6.14 -15.16 -10.84
N ALA A 5 -5.61 -14.04 -11.26
CA ALA A 5 -4.45 -13.98 -12.11
C ALA A 5 -3.38 -13.13 -11.46
N ILE A 6 -2.13 -13.41 -11.79
CA ILE A 6 -1.02 -12.58 -11.36
C ILE A 6 -0.67 -11.67 -12.52
N GLU A 7 -0.67 -10.37 -12.27
CA GLU A 7 -0.34 -9.38 -13.29
C GLU A 7 0.71 -8.43 -12.78
N ASN A 8 1.42 -7.81 -13.70
CA ASN A 8 2.35 -6.74 -13.36
C ASN A 8 1.59 -5.42 -13.31
N ALA A 9 1.96 -4.59 -12.36
CA ALA A 9 1.41 -3.25 -12.23
C ALA A 9 2.55 -2.28 -11.94
N LYS A 10 2.39 -1.06 -12.41
CA LYS A 10 3.37 0.00 -12.16
C LYS A 10 2.86 0.89 -11.04
N ILE A 11 3.73 1.23 -10.12
CA ILE A 11 3.43 2.23 -9.10
C ILE A 11 3.64 3.59 -9.76
N THR A 12 2.54 4.28 -10.05
CA THR A 12 2.63 5.56 -10.75
C THR A 12 2.68 6.75 -9.83
N HIS A 13 2.14 6.62 -8.63
CA HIS A 13 2.13 7.69 -7.64
C HIS A 13 2.22 7.11 -6.24
N THR A 14 2.76 7.91 -5.32
CA THR A 14 2.75 7.59 -3.88
C THR A 14 2.28 8.83 -3.15
N ASP A 15 1.60 8.60 -2.03
CA ASP A 15 1.16 9.69 -1.17
C ASP A 15 1.29 9.28 0.29
N LEU A 16 1.78 10.20 1.09
CA LEU A 16 1.84 10.05 2.55
C LEU A 16 1.45 11.41 3.09
N SER A 17 0.25 11.52 3.64
CA SER A 17 -0.28 12.83 3.97
C SER A 17 -1.25 12.79 5.13
N MET A 18 -1.50 13.97 5.71
CA MET A 18 -2.53 14.19 6.72
C MET A 18 -3.71 14.99 6.13
N ALA A 19 -3.91 14.87 4.82
CA ALA A 19 -4.92 15.68 4.13
C ALA A 19 -6.35 15.27 4.45
N ASP A 20 -6.56 14.08 5.00
CA ASP A 20 -7.90 13.57 5.27
C ASP A 20 -8.27 13.71 6.73
N HIS A 21 -8.78 14.90 7.09
CA HIS A 21 -9.39 15.16 8.41
C HIS A 21 -8.49 14.83 9.61
N GLY A 22 -7.21 15.16 9.50
CA GLY A 22 -6.29 15.01 10.63
C GLY A 22 -5.80 13.61 10.90
N VAL A 23 -5.91 12.72 9.92
CA VAL A 23 -5.30 11.38 10.02
C VAL A 23 -4.17 11.28 9.02
N LEU A 24 -3.17 10.50 9.39
CA LEU A 24 -2.05 10.20 8.49
C LEU A 24 -2.38 8.93 7.73
N THR A 25 -2.35 9.00 6.42
CA THR A 25 -2.59 7.85 5.55
C THR A 25 -1.50 7.76 4.49
N PHE A 26 -1.38 6.60 3.90
CA PHE A 26 -0.49 6.40 2.76
C PHE A 26 -1.23 5.65 1.66
N THR A 27 -0.90 5.96 0.41
CA THR A 27 -1.46 5.24 -0.73
C THR A 27 -0.41 5.09 -1.81
N LEU A 28 -0.57 4.03 -2.58
CA LEU A 28 0.15 3.82 -3.84
C LEU A 28 -0.90 3.76 -4.94
N THR A 29 -0.65 4.43 -6.04
CA THR A 29 -1.48 4.28 -7.22
C THR A 29 -0.84 3.21 -8.10
N LEU A 30 -1.60 2.18 -8.42
CA LEU A 30 -1.16 1.06 -9.24
C LEU A 30 -1.86 1.09 -10.57
N GLU A 31 -1.12 0.89 -11.64
CA GLU A 31 -1.69 0.82 -12.98
C GLU A 31 -1.21 -0.45 -13.69
N GLY A 32 -2.15 -1.20 -14.18
CA GLY A 32 -1.89 -2.38 -15.00
C GLY A 32 -2.43 -2.18 -16.41
N ALA A 33 -2.55 -3.27 -17.14
CA ALA A 33 -3.05 -3.24 -18.51
C ALA A 33 -4.55 -3.00 -18.49
N GLY A 34 -4.96 -1.77 -18.80
CA GLY A 34 -6.38 -1.42 -18.89
C GLY A 34 -7.08 -1.17 -17.55
N TRP A 35 -6.33 -1.02 -16.46
CA TRP A 35 -6.94 -0.76 -15.16
C TRP A 35 -5.99 0.03 -14.26
N GLY A 36 -6.57 0.67 -13.26
CA GLY A 36 -5.82 1.38 -12.23
C GLY A 36 -6.58 1.34 -10.92
N THR A 37 -5.85 1.40 -9.81
CA THR A 37 -6.45 1.39 -8.49
C THR A 37 -5.49 1.98 -7.47
N ASN A 38 -6.01 2.27 -6.28
CA ASN A 38 -5.19 2.69 -5.15
C ASN A 38 -4.98 1.53 -4.20
N TYR A 39 -3.81 1.48 -3.60
CA TYR A 39 -3.41 0.46 -2.64
C TYR A 39 -3.01 1.16 -1.35
N GLY A 40 -3.54 0.72 -0.22
CA GLY A 40 -3.28 1.33 1.07
C GLY A 40 -4.49 2.11 1.57
N GLY A 41 -4.26 3.33 2.04
CA GLY A 41 -5.34 4.16 2.57
C GLY A 41 -5.67 3.91 4.03
N TYR A 42 -4.88 3.09 4.71
CA TYR A 42 -5.10 2.84 6.13
C TYR A 42 -4.60 4.00 6.98
N VAL A 43 -5.32 4.26 8.06
CA VAL A 43 -4.92 5.30 9.00
C VAL A 43 -3.74 4.79 9.83
N ILE A 44 -2.63 5.52 9.80
CA ILE A 44 -1.42 5.12 10.50
C ILE A 44 -0.96 6.18 11.51
N GLY A 45 -1.77 7.18 11.71
CA GLY A 45 -1.50 8.20 12.71
C GLY A 45 -2.65 9.17 12.82
N LYS A 46 -2.67 9.94 13.88
CA LYS A 46 -3.68 10.97 14.14
C LYS A 46 -3.00 12.26 14.55
N GLY A 47 -3.56 13.35 14.12
CA GLY A 47 -3.10 14.68 14.43
C GLY A 47 -3.52 15.60 13.30
N PHE A 48 -3.25 16.87 13.43
CA PHE A 48 -3.49 17.84 12.38
C PHE A 48 -2.46 18.96 12.54
N LEU A 49 -2.28 19.74 11.50
CA LEU A 49 -1.29 20.80 11.56
C LEU A 49 -1.62 21.74 12.72
N GLY A 50 -0.65 21.92 13.62
CA GLY A 50 -0.82 22.75 14.80
C GLY A 50 -1.41 22.04 16.01
N ALA A 51 -1.68 20.73 15.91
CA ALA A 51 -2.18 19.98 17.05
C ALA A 51 -1.15 19.95 18.17
N LYS A 52 -1.64 19.87 19.43
CA LYS A 52 -0.76 19.77 20.59
C LYS A 52 -0.18 18.37 20.77
N THR A 53 -0.89 17.37 20.30
CA THR A 53 -0.45 15.98 20.44
C THR A 53 -0.61 15.26 19.12
N PHE A 54 0.27 14.29 18.92
CA PHE A 54 0.25 13.43 17.74
C PHE A 54 0.37 11.99 18.19
N GLU A 55 -0.35 11.10 17.51
CA GLU A 55 -0.28 9.68 17.78
C GLU A 55 0.15 8.96 16.52
N GLY A 56 1.23 8.19 16.62
CA GLY A 56 1.67 7.34 15.52
C GLY A 56 1.34 5.89 15.81
N SER A 57 1.22 5.10 14.76
CA SER A 57 0.95 3.68 14.85
C SER A 57 2.23 2.91 14.54
N ALA A 58 2.67 2.07 15.50
CA ALA A 58 3.81 1.19 15.25
C ALA A 58 3.49 0.22 14.11
N LYS A 59 2.27 -0.28 14.07
CA LYS A 59 1.84 -1.20 13.01
C LYS A 59 1.81 -0.49 11.66
N GLY A 60 1.38 0.77 11.63
CA GLY A 60 1.40 1.56 10.40
C GLY A 60 2.80 1.79 9.88
N THR A 61 3.72 2.08 10.77
CA THR A 61 5.14 2.24 10.39
C THR A 61 5.70 0.94 9.83
N GLU A 62 5.35 -0.19 10.45
CA GLU A 62 5.78 -1.48 9.95
C GLU A 62 5.22 -1.76 8.55
N ALA A 63 3.97 -1.38 8.30
CA ALA A 63 3.38 -1.56 6.97
C ALA A 63 4.18 -0.81 5.91
N ILE A 64 4.59 0.42 6.19
CA ILE A 64 5.40 1.21 5.26
C ILE A 64 6.72 0.50 4.99
N MET A 65 7.38 0.00 6.05
CA MET A 65 8.64 -0.72 5.89
C MET A 65 8.46 -1.99 5.08
N ARG A 66 7.36 -2.71 5.31
CA ARG A 66 7.11 -3.96 4.58
C ARG A 66 6.83 -3.72 3.10
N ILE A 67 6.16 -2.63 2.78
CA ILE A 67 5.94 -2.26 1.38
C ILE A 67 7.29 -2.01 0.70
N MET A 68 8.15 -1.21 1.31
CA MET A 68 9.47 -0.93 0.74
C MET A 68 10.31 -2.19 0.62
N ASP A 69 10.27 -3.06 1.63
CA ASP A 69 10.98 -4.32 1.59
C ASP A 69 10.48 -5.23 0.48
N THR A 70 9.17 -5.30 0.31
CA THR A 70 8.56 -6.14 -0.73
C THR A 70 8.98 -5.67 -2.11
N VAL A 71 8.93 -4.36 -2.35
CA VAL A 71 9.30 -3.79 -3.66
C VAL A 71 10.82 -3.82 -3.86
N GLY A 72 11.58 -3.68 -2.78
CA GLY A 72 13.04 -3.71 -2.84
C GLY A 72 13.66 -2.33 -2.96
N VAL A 73 13.08 -1.34 -2.30
CA VAL A 73 13.62 0.02 -2.27
C VAL A 73 13.91 0.44 -0.85
N GLU A 74 14.85 1.35 -0.68
CA GLU A 74 15.23 1.87 0.63
C GLU A 74 14.63 3.23 0.93
N ARG A 75 13.95 3.83 -0.05
CA ARG A 75 13.31 5.14 0.11
C ARG A 75 11.88 5.06 -0.40
N TRP A 76 10.97 5.67 0.35
CA TRP A 76 9.57 5.76 -0.07
C TRP A 76 9.45 6.40 -1.46
N ASN A 77 10.23 7.45 -1.69
CA ASN A 77 10.17 8.16 -2.97
C ASN A 77 10.59 7.30 -4.16
N ASP A 78 11.36 6.25 -3.91
CA ASP A 78 11.82 5.37 -4.98
C ASP A 78 10.78 4.34 -5.39
N LEU A 79 9.66 4.25 -4.66
CA LEU A 79 8.54 3.38 -5.06
C LEU A 79 7.94 3.81 -6.39
N LYS A 80 7.83 5.12 -6.60
CA LYS A 80 7.24 5.63 -7.84
C LYS A 80 8.06 5.17 -9.04
N GLY A 81 7.39 4.59 -10.01
CA GLY A 81 8.02 4.08 -11.22
C GLY A 81 8.40 2.61 -11.14
N LYS A 82 8.30 1.99 -9.98
CA LYS A 82 8.62 0.57 -9.83
C LYS A 82 7.45 -0.30 -10.24
N TYR A 83 7.76 -1.50 -10.68
CA TYR A 83 6.76 -2.51 -11.00
C TYR A 83 6.62 -3.50 -9.87
N VAL A 84 5.41 -3.96 -9.65
CA VAL A 84 5.09 -5.01 -8.69
C VAL A 84 4.20 -6.02 -9.38
N ARG A 85 4.09 -7.20 -8.76
CA ARG A 85 3.08 -8.17 -9.19
C ARG A 85 1.89 -8.01 -8.26
N VAL A 86 0.70 -8.27 -8.78
CA VAL A 86 -0.53 -8.21 -7.99
C VAL A 86 -1.40 -9.40 -8.33
N TYR A 87 -2.22 -9.81 -7.38
CA TYR A 87 -3.28 -10.77 -7.65
C TYR A 87 -4.53 -10.00 -8.03
N THR A 88 -5.07 -10.31 -9.18
CA THR A 88 -6.32 -9.71 -9.63
C THR A 88 -7.40 -10.76 -9.57
N GLY A 89 -8.48 -10.45 -8.87
CA GLY A 89 -9.64 -11.36 -8.77
C GLY A 89 -10.68 -11.10 -9.83
N GLY A 90 -10.34 -10.30 -10.82
CA GLY A 90 -11.27 -9.93 -11.86
C GLY A 90 -11.84 -8.55 -11.62
N TRP A 91 -12.80 -8.20 -12.43
CA TRP A 91 -13.39 -6.87 -12.43
C TRP A 91 -14.04 -6.54 -11.09
N GLY A 92 -13.71 -5.40 -10.54
CA GLY A 92 -14.32 -4.93 -9.29
C GLY A 92 -13.66 -5.46 -8.02
N GLU A 93 -12.68 -6.35 -8.13
CA GLU A 93 -11.98 -6.85 -6.97
C GLU A 93 -10.93 -5.86 -6.45
N THR A 94 -10.83 -5.78 -5.14
CA THR A 94 -9.82 -4.94 -4.50
C THR A 94 -8.48 -5.68 -4.47
N ILE A 95 -7.43 -4.99 -4.87
CA ILE A 95 -6.09 -5.55 -4.76
C ILE A 95 -5.59 -5.31 -3.35
N THR A 96 -5.24 -6.38 -2.64
CA THR A 96 -4.74 -6.30 -1.26
C THR A 96 -3.31 -6.80 -1.13
N LYS A 97 -2.79 -7.47 -2.15
CA LYS A 97 -1.50 -8.13 -2.09
C LYS A 97 -0.62 -7.67 -3.22
N ILE A 98 0.57 -7.17 -2.88
CA ILE A 98 1.58 -6.83 -3.86
C ILE A 98 2.78 -7.74 -3.68
N GLY A 99 3.50 -7.98 -4.75
CA GLY A 99 4.67 -8.84 -4.73
C GLY A 99 5.84 -8.23 -5.46
N ASN A 100 7.03 -8.68 -5.09
CA ASN A 100 8.24 -8.28 -5.77
C ASN A 100 8.17 -8.78 -7.22
N ILE A 101 8.73 -7.99 -8.13
CA ILE A 101 8.62 -8.32 -9.56
C ILE A 101 9.43 -9.56 -9.94
N ILE A 102 10.42 -9.93 -9.14
CA ILE A 102 11.31 -11.04 -9.43
C ILE A 102 11.23 -12.13 -8.36
N SER A 103 11.42 -11.76 -7.09
CA SER A 103 11.50 -12.74 -6.01
C SER A 103 10.11 -13.08 -5.46
N ASP A 104 10.03 -14.22 -4.78
CA ASP A 104 8.77 -14.66 -4.17
C ASP A 104 8.59 -14.01 -2.81
N LYS A 105 8.32 -12.72 -2.84
CA LYS A 105 8.13 -11.91 -1.64
C LYS A 105 6.85 -11.10 -1.83
N TRP A 106 5.91 -11.26 -0.91
CA TRP A 106 4.57 -10.69 -1.01
C TRP A 106 4.16 -9.99 0.27
N PHE A 107 3.30 -9.01 0.15
CA PHE A 107 2.72 -8.32 1.29
C PHE A 107 1.24 -8.14 1.07
N ASP A 108 0.43 -8.70 1.96
CA ASP A 108 -1.02 -8.55 1.97
C ASP A 108 -1.40 -7.54 3.02
N ILE A 109 -1.68 -6.32 2.60
CA ILE A 109 -1.92 -5.22 3.52
C ILE A 109 -3.22 -5.40 4.31
N LYS A 110 -4.24 -5.99 3.67
CA LYS A 110 -5.51 -6.22 4.35
C LYS A 110 -5.36 -7.23 5.48
N GLU A 111 -4.67 -8.32 5.21
CA GLU A 111 -4.40 -9.33 6.21
C GLU A 111 -3.54 -8.76 7.33
N PHE A 112 -2.52 -8.00 6.97
CA PHE A 112 -1.62 -7.40 7.94
C PHE A 112 -2.36 -6.52 8.95
N PHE A 113 -3.24 -5.65 8.48
CA PHE A 113 -3.98 -4.76 9.36
C PHE A 113 -5.12 -5.44 10.10
N SER A 114 -5.57 -6.59 9.66
CA SER A 114 -6.59 -7.34 10.38
C SER A 114 -6.01 -8.20 11.50
N GLU A 115 -4.74 -8.57 11.41
CA GLU A 115 -4.06 -9.35 12.44
C GLU A 115 -3.67 -8.49 13.62
N GLY A 116 -3.84 -9.02 14.82
CA GLY A 116 -3.38 -8.36 16.01
C GLY A 116 -3.93 -6.95 16.17
N SER A 117 -5.13 -6.74 15.74
CA SER A 117 -5.76 -5.43 15.77
C SER A 117 -6.27 -5.04 17.15
N THR A 118 -5.82 -5.68 18.15
CA THR A 118 -6.20 -5.35 19.51
C THR A 118 -5.60 -4.05 19.96
#